data_3c2a5c6e7cf1cda4ce383b85e8f9b1cd
#
_entry.id   3c2a5c6e7cf1cda4ce383b85e8f9b1cd
#
_cell.length_a   1.000
_cell.length_b   1.000
_cell.length_c   1.000
_cell.angle_alpha   90.00
_cell.angle_beta   90.00
_cell.angle_gamma   90.00
#
_symmetry.space_group_name_H-M   'P 1'
#
loop_
_entity.id
_entity.type
_entity.pdbx_description
1 polymer ?
#
loop_
_entity_poly.entity_id
_entity_poly.type
_entity_poly.pdbx_seq_one_letter_code
_entity_poly.pdbx_strand_id
1 'polypeptide(L)'
;MDTTPTFPKAFSCYKSSSEKVYGTICISNLNTILLVCGRKSKKWSFPKGHKHRGETYIDCAIRETEEETGISLHNYIPLSYQRLSVGEYYFYEIEQEITPEIKDSQEISEAKWMSLDEMQNSSCNVDVNNFLLRLRRNNTFFRDT
;
A
#
# COMPACT_ATOMS: atom_id res chain seq x y z
N MET A 1 -22.68 -19.94 2.69
CA MET A 1 -21.96 -19.75 2.92
C MET A 1 -21.66 -19.59 3.25
N ASP A 2 -22.29 -19.78 3.45
CA ASP A 2 -21.66 -19.60 3.82
C ASP A 2 -21.47 -19.82 4.33
N THR A 3 -21.95 -20.18 4.55
CA THR A 3 -21.38 -20.25 5.08
C THR A 3 -21.10 -20.48 5.70
N THR A 4 -21.52 -20.82 5.90
CA THR A 4 -20.85 -20.87 6.57
C THR A 4 -20.55 -21.16 7.19
N PRO A 5 -20.75 -21.53 7.55
CA PRO A 5 -20.21 -21.60 8.25
C PRO A 5 -19.92 -21.75 8.81
N THR A 6 -20.09 -21.94 8.95
CA THR A 6 -19.41 -21.81 9.53
C THR A 6 -18.89 -21.78 9.98
N PHE A 7 -18.85 -21.78 10.13
CA PHE A 7 -18.05 -21.49 10.62
C PHE A 7 -17.86 -20.99 11.20
N PRO A 8 -18.06 -21.20 11.71
CA PRO A 8 -17.79 -20.59 12.23
C PRO A 8 -17.56 -20.12 12.33
N LYS A 9 -17.52 -19.96 12.31
CA LYS A 9 -17.06 -19.30 12.42
C LYS A 9 -16.57 -18.85 12.59
N ALA A 10 -17.07 -19.28 12.83
CA ALA A 10 -16.45 -18.76 12.95
C ALA A 10 -16.22 -18.43 12.97
N PHE A 11 -16.17 -18.32 12.81
CA PHE A 11 -15.66 -17.73 12.83
C PHE A 11 -15.36 -17.01 13.01
N SER A 12 -15.83 -16.96 13.25
CA SER A 12 -15.43 -16.16 13.37
C SER A 12 -14.93 -15.62 13.33
N CYS A 13 -14.91 -15.66 13.39
CA CYS A 13 -14.23 -15.08 13.29
C CYS A 13 -13.72 -14.88 12.92
N TYR A 14 -13.72 -14.84 12.64
CA TYR A 14 -13.20 -14.51 12.23
C TYR A 14 -12.72 -13.74 11.91
N LYS A 15 -12.63 -13.26 12.14
CA LYS A 15 -12.22 -12.42 11.78
C LYS A 15 -11.50 -12.08 11.16
N SER A 16 -11.21 -11.92 11.19
CA SER A 16 -10.66 -11.53 10.66
C SER A 16 -10.09 -11.25 10.02
N SER A 17 -9.72 -11.43 10.09
CA SER A 17 -9.30 -11.36 9.44
C SER A 17 -8.97 -11.34 8.45
N SER A 18 -8.91 -11.57 8.54
CA SER A 18 -8.92 -11.70 7.23
C SER A 18 -9.16 -10.55 6.47
N GLU A 19 -8.93 -9.55 7.03
CA GLU A 19 -9.18 -8.39 6.34
C GLU A 19 -7.98 -7.95 5.70
N LYS A 20 -7.75 -8.41 4.47
CA LYS A 20 -6.66 -7.94 3.67
C LYS A 20 -6.90 -6.51 3.28
N VAL A 21 -5.80 -5.79 3.11
CA VAL A 21 -5.85 -4.46 2.54
C VAL A 21 -5.26 -4.51 1.15
N TYR A 22 -5.64 -3.55 0.31
CA TYR A 22 -5.20 -3.46 -1.06
C TYR A 22 -4.67 -2.06 -1.29
N GLY A 23 -3.54 -1.96 -1.94
CA GLY A 23 -2.92 -0.67 -2.12
C GLY A 23 -1.96 -0.65 -3.29
N THR A 24 -1.09 0.36 -3.30
CA THR A 24 -0.17 0.56 -4.40
C THR A 24 1.24 0.82 -3.91
N ILE A 25 2.20 0.40 -4.71
CA ILE A 25 3.60 0.76 -4.50
C ILE A 25 3.98 1.57 -5.72
N CYS A 26 4.08 2.88 -5.53
CA CYS A 26 4.40 3.80 -6.61
C CYS A 26 5.85 4.22 -6.53
N ILE A 27 6.57 4.04 -7.64
CA ILE A 27 7.98 4.38 -7.72
C ILE A 27 8.16 5.51 -8.71
N SER A 28 8.81 6.58 -8.29
CA SER A 28 9.03 7.74 -9.14
C SER A 28 10.28 7.54 -10.02
N ASN A 29 10.48 8.46 -10.95
CA ASN A 29 11.67 8.45 -11.78
C ASN A 29 12.94 8.77 -10.99
N LEU A 30 12.80 9.17 -9.73
CA LEU A 30 13.96 9.42 -8.85
C LEU A 30 14.20 8.24 -7.90
N ASN A 31 13.53 7.11 -8.14
CA ASN A 31 13.63 5.91 -7.31
C ASN A 31 13.17 6.16 -5.88
N THR A 32 12.14 6.99 -5.73
CA THR A 32 11.49 7.18 -4.43
C THR A 32 10.14 6.49 -4.45
N ILE A 33 9.66 6.13 -3.27
CA ILE A 33 8.40 5.41 -3.12
C ILE A 33 7.43 6.25 -2.31
N LEU A 34 6.19 6.27 -2.76
CA LEU A 34 5.13 7.04 -2.13
C LEU A 34 4.64 6.32 -0.88
N LEU A 35 4.80 6.97 0.26
CA LEU A 35 4.35 6.41 1.53
C LEU A 35 3.47 7.40 2.29
N VAL A 36 2.63 6.85 3.16
CA VAL A 36 1.75 7.65 4.00
C VAL A 36 1.99 7.27 5.46
N CYS A 37 1.77 8.22 6.36
CA CYS A 37 1.92 7.99 7.79
C CYS A 37 0.56 7.95 8.44
N GLY A 38 0.26 6.86 9.13
CA GLY A 38 -1.00 6.73 9.83
C GLY A 38 -1.05 7.65 11.04
N ARG A 39 -2.19 8.32 11.21
CA ARG A 39 -2.30 9.29 12.30
C ARG A 39 -2.27 8.60 13.66
N LYS A 40 -2.88 7.42 13.77
CA LYS A 40 -2.88 6.69 15.02
C LYS A 40 -1.63 5.85 15.20
N SER A 41 -1.27 5.09 14.18
CA SER A 41 -0.14 4.17 14.30
C SER A 41 1.19 4.89 14.34
N LYS A 42 1.27 6.07 13.72
CA LYS A 42 2.52 6.82 13.57
C LYS A 42 3.53 6.07 12.73
N LYS A 43 3.08 5.09 11.96
CA LYS A 43 3.97 4.30 11.11
C LYS A 43 3.73 4.62 9.65
N TRP A 44 4.79 4.53 8.86
CA TRP A 44 4.72 4.73 7.43
C TRP A 44 4.30 3.44 6.75
N SER A 45 3.44 3.56 5.75
CA SER A 45 2.95 2.41 5.01
C SER A 45 2.74 2.80 3.55
N PHE A 46 2.56 1.79 2.70
CA PHE A 46 2.07 2.05 1.36
C PHE A 46 0.62 2.53 1.45
N PRO A 47 0.15 3.38 0.54
CA PRO A 47 -1.26 3.74 0.50
C PRO A 47 -2.09 2.47 0.34
N LYS A 48 -3.09 2.26 1.21
CA LYS A 48 -3.84 1.02 1.21
C LYS A 48 -5.08 1.14 2.07
N GLY A 49 -5.99 0.23 1.89
CA GLY A 49 -7.16 0.15 2.73
C GLY A 49 -8.03 -1.04 2.37
N HIS A 50 -9.19 -1.10 2.99
CA HIS A 50 -10.08 -2.24 2.86
C HIS A 50 -11.00 -2.08 1.66
N LYS A 51 -11.30 -3.22 1.03
CA LYS A 51 -12.14 -3.23 -0.15
C LYS A 51 -13.60 -2.99 0.23
N HIS A 52 -14.28 -2.19 -0.55
CA HIS A 52 -15.71 -2.01 -0.42
C HIS A 52 -16.41 -3.13 -1.19
N ARG A 53 -17.64 -3.40 -0.79
CA ARG A 53 -18.42 -4.43 -1.45
C ARG A 53 -18.60 -4.06 -2.92
N GLY A 54 -18.37 -5.02 -3.81
CA GLY A 54 -18.54 -4.80 -5.23
C GLY A 54 -17.36 -4.17 -5.93
N GLU A 55 -16.39 -3.69 -5.17
CA GLU A 55 -15.18 -3.11 -5.75
C GLU A 55 -14.23 -4.20 -6.19
N THR A 56 -13.51 -3.99 -7.30
CA THR A 56 -12.42 -4.92 -7.63
C THR A 56 -11.21 -4.58 -6.76
N TYR A 57 -10.27 -5.51 -6.70
CA TYR A 57 -9.05 -5.29 -5.89
C TYR A 57 -8.27 -4.08 -6.38
N ILE A 58 -8.12 -3.95 -7.71
CA ILE A 58 -7.35 -2.82 -8.24
C ILE A 58 -8.10 -1.51 -8.03
N ASP A 59 -9.42 -1.51 -8.15
CA ASP A 59 -10.19 -0.29 -7.91
C ASP A 59 -10.07 0.14 -6.46
N CYS A 60 -10.04 -0.81 -5.53
CA CYS A 60 -9.80 -0.51 -4.13
C CYS A 60 -8.44 0.14 -3.95
N ALA A 61 -7.41 -0.44 -4.56
CA ALA A 61 -6.05 0.09 -4.41
C ALA A 61 -5.95 1.51 -4.97
N ILE A 62 -6.57 1.75 -6.13
CA ILE A 62 -6.56 3.07 -6.75
C ILE A 62 -7.31 4.08 -5.89
N ARG A 63 -8.48 3.69 -5.39
CA ARG A 63 -9.29 4.59 -4.55
C ARG A 63 -8.56 4.96 -3.27
N GLU A 64 -7.98 3.96 -2.60
CA GLU A 64 -7.26 4.22 -1.35
C GLU A 64 -6.06 5.13 -1.58
N THR A 65 -5.36 4.93 -2.69
CA THR A 65 -4.22 5.78 -3.00
C THR A 65 -4.67 7.22 -3.21
N GLU A 66 -5.78 7.42 -3.89
CA GLU A 66 -6.30 8.77 -4.12
C GLU A 66 -6.77 9.40 -2.82
N GLU A 67 -7.43 8.64 -1.95
CA GLU A 67 -7.89 9.18 -0.67
C GLU A 67 -6.74 9.58 0.23
N GLU A 68 -5.67 8.80 0.21
CA GLU A 68 -4.57 9.02 1.14
C GLU A 68 -3.48 9.94 0.59
N THR A 69 -3.37 10.07 -0.72
CA THR A 69 -2.30 10.89 -1.30
C THR A 69 -2.77 11.91 -2.33
N GLY A 70 -4.01 11.84 -2.76
CA GLY A 70 -4.52 12.72 -3.80
C GLY A 70 -4.08 12.34 -5.21
N ILE A 71 -3.29 11.30 -5.36
CA ILE A 71 -2.75 10.91 -6.66
C ILE A 71 -3.69 9.93 -7.33
N SER A 72 -4.11 10.25 -8.55
CA SER A 72 -5.01 9.41 -9.33
C SER A 72 -4.21 8.51 -10.25
N LEU A 73 -4.48 7.21 -10.18
CA LEU A 73 -3.77 6.23 -10.98
C LEU A 73 -4.61 5.66 -12.11
N HIS A 74 -5.77 6.28 -12.39
CA HIS A 74 -6.67 5.72 -13.40
C HIS A 74 -6.06 5.63 -14.78
N ASN A 75 -5.13 6.50 -15.10
CA ASN A 75 -4.50 6.51 -16.43
C ASN A 75 -3.18 5.77 -16.47
N TYR A 76 -2.85 5.05 -15.39
CA TYR A 76 -1.61 4.28 -15.34
C TYR A 76 -1.94 2.79 -15.39
N ILE A 77 -1.00 2.01 -15.94
CA ILE A 77 -1.14 0.57 -16.00
C ILE A 77 -0.16 -0.03 -15.00
N PRO A 78 -0.63 -0.87 -14.08
CA PRO A 78 0.29 -1.45 -13.11
C PRO A 78 1.27 -2.40 -13.78
N LEU A 79 2.50 -2.41 -13.29
CA LEU A 79 3.55 -3.27 -13.82
C LEU A 79 3.46 -4.68 -13.28
N SER A 80 3.05 -4.82 -12.04
CA SER A 80 3.01 -6.11 -11.39
C SER A 80 2.15 -6.04 -10.15
N TYR A 81 2.06 -7.17 -9.45
CA TYR A 81 1.23 -7.34 -8.29
C TYR A 81 2.04 -8.11 -7.26
N GLN A 82 2.02 -7.64 -6.03
CA GLN A 82 2.78 -8.28 -4.96
C GLN A 82 1.93 -8.54 -3.74
N ARG A 83 2.08 -9.73 -3.18
CA ARG A 83 1.50 -10.02 -1.89
C ARG A 83 2.55 -9.83 -0.83
N LEU A 84 2.23 -9.07 0.21
CA LEU A 84 3.07 -8.92 1.37
C LEU A 84 2.34 -9.53 2.57
N SER A 85 2.79 -9.25 3.79
CA SER A 85 2.23 -9.96 4.94
C SER A 85 0.76 -9.66 5.16
N VAL A 86 0.37 -8.41 5.10
CA VAL A 86 -1.00 -8.01 5.41
C VAL A 86 -1.76 -7.66 4.15
N GLY A 87 -1.12 -7.02 3.20
CA GLY A 87 -1.79 -6.49 2.03
C GLY A 87 -1.29 -7.02 0.73
N GLU A 88 -2.02 -6.66 -0.32
CA GLU A 88 -1.66 -6.97 -1.69
C GLU A 88 -1.58 -5.66 -2.43
N TYR A 89 -0.54 -5.51 -3.25
CA TYR A 89 -0.21 -4.20 -3.79
C TYR A 89 0.05 -4.27 -5.28
N TYR A 90 -0.42 -3.22 -5.98
CA TYR A 90 -0.14 -3.06 -7.41
C TYR A 90 1.01 -2.09 -7.57
N PHE A 91 1.95 -2.44 -8.43
CA PHE A 91 3.17 -1.69 -8.63
C PHE A 91 3.01 -0.74 -9.80
N TYR A 92 3.34 0.53 -9.59
CA TYR A 92 3.23 1.56 -10.64
C TYR A 92 4.53 2.33 -10.75
N GLU A 93 4.89 2.65 -11.99
CA GLU A 93 5.97 3.61 -12.25
C GLU A 93 5.35 4.95 -12.57
N ILE A 94 5.78 5.98 -11.87
CA ILE A 94 5.26 7.34 -12.03
C ILE A 94 6.40 8.20 -12.55
N GLU A 95 6.14 8.96 -13.62
CA GLU A 95 7.20 9.69 -14.30
C GLU A 95 7.76 10.86 -13.49
N GLN A 96 7.13 11.23 -12.38
CA GLN A 96 7.65 12.30 -11.54
C GLN A 96 7.04 12.16 -10.14
N GLU A 97 7.64 12.87 -9.19
CA GLU A 97 7.10 12.89 -7.83
C GLU A 97 5.95 13.88 -7.78
N ILE A 98 4.74 13.38 -8.02
CA ILE A 98 3.55 14.23 -7.95
C ILE A 98 3.36 14.64 -6.49
N THR A 99 3.15 15.92 -6.22
CA THR A 99 2.97 16.42 -4.87
C THR A 99 1.72 15.82 -4.23
N PRO A 100 1.84 15.12 -3.10
CA PRO A 100 0.65 14.54 -2.49
C PRO A 100 -0.26 15.58 -1.86
N GLU A 101 -1.57 15.29 -1.90
CA GLU A 101 -2.58 16.10 -1.23
C GLU A 101 -3.52 15.15 -0.53
N ILE A 102 -3.40 15.07 0.78
CA ILE A 102 -4.17 14.11 1.56
C ILE A 102 -5.64 14.52 1.59
N LYS A 103 -6.52 13.61 1.18
CA LYS A 103 -7.96 13.85 1.29
C LYS A 103 -8.53 13.27 2.58
N ASP A 104 -7.98 12.12 3.02
CA ASP A 104 -8.46 11.49 4.24
C ASP A 104 -7.53 11.89 5.40
N SER A 105 -7.69 13.10 5.88
CA SER A 105 -6.80 13.61 6.93
C SER A 105 -7.12 13.05 8.30
N GLN A 106 -8.23 12.34 8.45
CA GLN A 106 -8.53 11.70 9.72
C GLN A 106 -7.66 10.47 9.94
N GLU A 107 -7.34 9.76 8.88
CA GLU A 107 -6.51 8.58 8.99
C GLU A 107 -5.04 8.84 8.72
N ILE A 108 -4.74 9.78 7.85
CA ILE A 108 -3.38 10.01 7.38
C ILE A 108 -2.92 11.40 7.80
N SER A 109 -1.74 11.45 8.43
CA SER A 109 -1.18 12.72 8.86
C SER A 109 -0.14 13.29 7.88
N GLU A 110 0.53 12.41 7.13
CA GLU A 110 1.55 12.84 6.18
C GLU A 110 1.60 11.90 5.00
N ALA A 111 2.01 12.42 3.84
CA ALA A 111 2.28 11.60 2.67
C ALA A 111 3.51 12.17 2.00
N LYS A 112 4.44 11.32 1.58
CA LYS A 112 5.64 11.83 0.92
C LYS A 112 6.32 10.73 0.12
N TRP A 113 7.16 11.16 -0.81
CA TRP A 113 8.02 10.28 -1.56
C TRP A 113 9.31 10.07 -0.77
N MET A 114 9.66 8.82 -0.49
CA MET A 114 10.83 8.49 0.31
C MET A 114 11.85 7.71 -0.48
N SER A 115 13.12 8.00 -0.25
CA SER A 115 14.19 7.15 -0.75
C SER A 115 14.25 5.88 0.09
N LEU A 116 14.99 4.87 -0.39
CA LEU A 116 15.18 3.65 0.39
C LEU A 116 15.85 3.94 1.72
N ASP A 117 16.82 4.84 1.72
CA ASP A 117 17.48 5.21 2.98
C ASP A 117 16.50 5.80 3.98
N GLU A 118 15.64 6.69 3.52
CA GLU A 118 14.63 7.26 4.41
C GLU A 118 13.69 6.18 4.93
N MET A 119 13.30 5.24 4.07
CA MET A 119 12.42 4.16 4.49
C MET A 119 13.07 3.31 5.56
N GLN A 120 14.35 2.99 5.39
CA GLN A 120 15.06 2.17 6.35
C GLN A 120 15.25 2.87 7.69
N ASN A 121 15.26 4.18 7.69
CA ASN A 121 15.45 4.95 8.92
C ASN A 121 14.15 5.49 9.49
N SER A 122 13.01 5.04 8.97
CA SER A 122 11.71 5.47 9.44
C SER A 122 10.98 4.31 10.11
N SER A 123 10.00 4.65 10.94
CA SER A 123 9.19 3.62 11.58
C SER A 123 8.12 3.18 10.59
N CYS A 124 8.29 2.00 10.02
CA CYS A 124 7.40 1.50 8.97
C CYS A 124 6.62 0.29 9.44
N ASN A 125 5.49 0.04 8.77
CA ASN A 125 4.68 -1.11 9.11
C ASN A 125 5.30 -2.39 8.55
N VAL A 126 4.69 -3.53 8.84
CA VAL A 126 5.27 -4.82 8.51
C VAL A 126 5.41 -5.01 7.00
N ASP A 127 4.45 -4.51 6.22
CA ASP A 127 4.51 -4.70 4.77
C ASP A 127 5.65 -3.92 4.14
N VAL A 128 5.89 -2.68 4.58
CA VAL A 128 7.02 -1.91 4.07
C VAL A 128 8.33 -2.60 4.45
N ASN A 129 8.42 -3.08 5.69
CA ASN A 129 9.63 -3.76 6.13
C ASN A 129 9.88 -5.03 5.34
N ASN A 130 8.82 -5.79 5.04
CA ASN A 130 8.96 -6.99 4.22
C ASN A 130 9.39 -6.65 2.80
N PHE A 131 8.86 -5.57 2.25
CA PHE A 131 9.24 -5.12 0.93
C PHE A 131 10.74 -4.79 0.90
N LEU A 132 11.22 -4.07 1.91
CA LEU A 132 12.65 -3.74 2.00
C LEU A 132 13.51 -4.99 2.09
N LEU A 133 13.05 -5.99 2.84
CA LEU A 133 13.78 -7.24 2.92
C LEU A 133 13.86 -7.95 1.58
N ARG A 134 12.76 -7.95 0.82
CA ARG A 134 12.76 -8.57 -0.50
C ARG A 134 13.70 -7.85 -1.45
N LEU A 135 13.73 -6.53 -1.38
CA LEU A 135 14.65 -5.75 -2.20
C LEU A 135 16.10 -6.12 -1.90
N ARG A 136 16.43 -6.27 -0.63
CA ARG A 136 17.78 -6.63 -0.24
C ARG A 136 18.18 -7.98 -0.80
N ARG A 137 17.25 -8.95 -0.76
CA ARG A 137 17.54 -10.28 -1.24
C ARG A 137 17.69 -10.32 -2.75
N ASN A 138 16.77 -9.67 -3.44
CA ASN A 138 16.70 -9.79 -4.89
C ASN A 138 17.48 -8.71 -5.63
N ASN A 139 17.63 -7.54 -5.01
CA ASN A 139 18.34 -6.43 -5.62
C ASN A 139 17.83 -6.14 -7.03
N THR A 140 16.50 -6.20 -7.23
CA THR A 140 15.98 -6.13 -8.58
C THR A 140 15.25 -4.85 -8.93
N PHE A 141 14.64 -4.16 -7.98
CA PHE A 141 13.83 -3.02 -8.32
C PHE A 141 14.63 -1.75 -8.48
N PHE A 142 15.58 -1.51 -7.59
CA PHE A 142 16.39 -0.31 -7.68
C PHE A 142 17.74 -0.73 -8.20
N ARG A 143 17.81 -0.88 -9.53
CA ARG A 143 19.04 -1.16 -10.10
C ARG A 143 19.86 0.04 -10.06
N ASP A 144 21.10 -0.10 -10.07
CA ASP A 144 21.94 1.02 -10.16
C ASP A 144 21.66 1.75 -11.33
N THR A 145 21.31 2.87 -11.24
CA THR A 145 21.01 3.63 -12.42
C THR A 145 22.07 4.63 -12.65
#